data_fa192eff6dd90ceace3dad31e12c9c4c
#
_entry.id   fa192eff6dd90ceace3dad31e12c9c4c
#
_cell.length_a   1.000
_cell.length_b   1.000
_cell.length_c   1.000
_cell.angle_alpha   90.00
_cell.angle_beta   90.00
_cell.angle_gamma   90.00
#
_symmetry.space_group_name_H-M   'P 1'
#
loop_
_entity.id
_entity.type
_entity.pdbx_description
1 polymer ?
#
loop_
_entity_poly.entity_id
_entity_poly.type
_entity_poly.pdbx_seq_one_letter_code
_entity_poly.pdbx_strand_id
1 'polypeptide(L)'
;DASELNAANGVVSGAGQSLSFAEIVSRGDISRSFSEDELAALPIKPPSARTLIGKPTNALDVPAKSRGDAVYGLDAELPGMVYAHPIVAPTRYGSVIKSIDDSAAKPIAGYQQTLTIDDSSGFVQGMALVIADSFPAAMKASEAVNVEWDAGDTASVSEEDILTEGKSLVDDPETGVLFVNAGDAAAAMSAASDTLSSTYRTSTALHFTLEPQNALVEFRDGQCHVHAGNQWQSLIIPVLAQSLDMEEKDIILHTYYLGGGFGRRLFGDQMIPAAHAARALDKPVKLIMTRPVDSLFDCVRSPSVARLDAAFGEDGGLSAIDHVAAAGWPTLSMAPGFLGEGVDGEGKFDGFSINGADHWYSVPNHRVRAINNKLAQDTFLPGWLRAV
;
A
#
# COMPACT_ATOMS: atom_id res chain seq x y z
N ASP A 1 36.97 -0.39 -27.53
CA ASP A 1 36.25 -1.64 -27.47
C ASP A 1 35.70 -1.83 -26.07
N ALA A 2 34.46 -2.30 -25.95
CA ALA A 2 33.80 -2.52 -24.63
C ALA A 2 34.56 -3.51 -23.73
N SER A 3 35.29 -4.46 -24.36
CA SER A 3 36.13 -5.43 -23.64
C SER A 3 37.35 -4.81 -22.93
N GLU A 4 37.74 -3.57 -23.31
CA GLU A 4 38.86 -2.84 -22.71
C GLU A 4 38.41 -1.90 -21.59
N LEU A 5 37.10 -1.84 -21.30
CA LEU A 5 36.54 -0.98 -20.28
C LEU A 5 36.42 -1.75 -18.96
N ASN A 6 36.78 -1.08 -17.87
CA ASN A 6 36.58 -1.58 -16.49
C ASN A 6 35.66 -0.63 -15.72
N ALA A 7 34.64 -1.18 -15.10
CA ALA A 7 33.71 -0.42 -14.27
C ALA A 7 33.93 -0.79 -12.79
N ALA A 8 34.34 0.18 -11.98
CA ALA A 8 34.53 0.02 -10.54
C ALA A 8 34.24 1.32 -9.79
N ASN A 9 33.60 1.20 -8.61
CA ASN A 9 33.34 2.30 -7.70
C ASN A 9 32.65 3.54 -8.35
N GLY A 10 31.70 3.30 -9.26
CA GLY A 10 30.96 4.37 -9.95
C GLY A 10 31.72 5.06 -11.08
N VAL A 11 32.85 4.50 -11.50
CA VAL A 11 33.71 5.02 -12.57
C VAL A 11 33.92 3.95 -13.63
N VAL A 12 33.84 4.33 -14.92
CA VAL A 12 34.28 3.52 -16.06
C VAL A 12 35.64 4.04 -16.50
N SER A 13 36.61 3.14 -16.64
CA SER A 13 37.97 3.46 -17.08
C SER A 13 38.38 2.56 -18.24
N GLY A 14 39.18 3.10 -19.17
CA GLY A 14 39.75 2.39 -20.29
C GLY A 14 40.56 3.32 -21.18
N ALA A 15 41.53 2.79 -21.94
CA ALA A 15 42.39 3.55 -22.87
C ALA A 15 43.04 4.80 -22.23
N GLY A 16 43.38 4.74 -20.95
CA GLY A 16 44.00 5.88 -20.22
C GLY A 16 43.06 7.00 -19.83
N GLN A 17 41.74 6.80 -19.99
CA GLN A 17 40.69 7.77 -19.60
C GLN A 17 39.73 7.17 -18.57
N SER A 18 39.04 8.03 -17.84
CA SER A 18 37.99 7.62 -16.92
C SER A 18 36.85 8.63 -16.88
N LEU A 19 35.62 8.13 -16.70
CA LEU A 19 34.41 8.92 -16.51
C LEU A 19 33.60 8.31 -15.35
N SER A 20 33.08 9.16 -14.49
CA SER A 20 32.08 8.73 -13.52
C SER A 20 30.75 8.39 -14.20
N PHE A 21 29.92 7.57 -13.57
CA PHE A 21 28.57 7.28 -14.08
C PHE A 21 27.76 8.58 -14.25
N ALA A 22 27.90 9.53 -13.33
CA ALA A 22 27.24 10.84 -13.42
C ALA A 22 27.68 11.62 -14.66
N GLU A 23 28.98 11.65 -14.98
CA GLU A 23 29.51 12.30 -16.20
C GLU A 23 29.04 11.61 -17.47
N ILE A 24 28.93 10.27 -17.47
CA ILE A 24 28.39 9.53 -18.62
C ILE A 24 26.92 9.92 -18.86
N VAL A 25 26.10 9.92 -17.83
CA VAL A 25 24.69 10.32 -17.92
C VAL A 25 24.54 11.77 -18.39
N SER A 26 25.40 12.69 -17.92
CA SER A 26 25.31 14.10 -18.29
C SER A 26 25.77 14.39 -19.76
N ARG A 27 26.50 13.48 -20.40
CA ARG A 27 27.10 13.69 -21.72
C ARG A 27 26.32 13.08 -22.87
N GLY A 28 25.34 12.24 -22.64
CA GLY A 28 24.62 11.59 -23.73
C GLY A 28 23.37 10.87 -23.31
N ASP A 29 22.56 10.54 -24.31
CA ASP A 29 21.42 9.62 -24.12
C ASP A 29 21.97 8.19 -24.03
N ILE A 30 21.83 7.61 -22.85
CA ILE A 30 22.22 6.23 -22.55
C ILE A 30 21.00 5.33 -22.32
N SER A 31 19.81 5.80 -22.72
CA SER A 31 18.58 5.02 -22.58
C SER A 31 18.68 3.72 -23.37
N ARG A 32 18.46 2.60 -22.70
CA ARG A 32 18.40 1.28 -23.29
C ARG A 32 17.37 0.44 -22.56
N SER A 33 16.50 -0.22 -23.31
CA SER A 33 15.61 -1.26 -22.80
C SER A 33 16.26 -2.63 -23.00
N PHE A 34 16.15 -3.49 -22.00
CA PHE A 34 16.61 -4.87 -22.06
C PHE A 34 15.39 -5.81 -22.06
N SER A 35 15.46 -6.88 -22.85
CA SER A 35 14.51 -7.98 -22.72
C SER A 35 14.84 -8.82 -21.48
N GLU A 36 13.89 -9.65 -21.03
CA GLU A 36 14.12 -10.58 -19.91
C GLU A 36 15.28 -11.54 -20.18
N ASP A 37 15.39 -12.05 -21.40
CA ASP A 37 16.48 -12.93 -21.81
C ASP A 37 17.83 -12.22 -21.78
N GLU A 38 17.91 -10.96 -22.23
CA GLU A 38 19.14 -10.15 -22.13
C GLU A 38 19.54 -9.92 -20.68
N LEU A 39 18.57 -9.64 -19.79
CA LEU A 39 18.84 -9.48 -18.35
C LEU A 39 19.32 -10.79 -17.70
N ALA A 40 18.70 -11.92 -18.05
CA ALA A 40 19.09 -13.23 -17.54
C ALA A 40 20.50 -13.66 -18.01
N ALA A 41 20.92 -13.19 -19.20
CA ALA A 41 22.24 -13.49 -19.76
C ALA A 41 23.38 -12.60 -19.21
N LEU A 42 23.06 -11.54 -18.43
CA LEU A 42 24.08 -10.66 -17.86
C LEU A 42 25.00 -11.42 -16.88
N PRO A 43 26.33 -11.24 -16.96
CA PRO A 43 27.25 -11.88 -16.05
C PRO A 43 27.07 -11.35 -14.62
N ILE A 44 26.77 -12.23 -13.69
CA ILE A 44 26.65 -11.90 -12.27
C ILE A 44 28.01 -12.09 -11.60
N LYS A 45 28.40 -11.10 -10.78
CA LYS A 45 29.63 -11.17 -9.99
C LYS A 45 29.64 -12.45 -9.09
N PRO A 46 30.68 -13.29 -9.19
CA PRO A 46 30.76 -14.52 -8.40
C PRO A 46 30.83 -14.20 -6.90
N PRO A 47 30.38 -15.10 -6.02
CA PRO A 47 30.38 -14.89 -4.56
C PRO A 47 31.73 -14.44 -4.01
N SER A 48 32.84 -15.00 -4.52
CA SER A 48 34.22 -14.67 -4.11
C SER A 48 34.63 -13.21 -4.42
N ALA A 49 34.00 -12.60 -5.42
CA ALA A 49 34.28 -11.20 -5.82
C ALA A 49 33.31 -10.20 -5.18
N ARG A 50 32.37 -10.66 -4.33
CA ARG A 50 31.42 -9.76 -3.64
C ARG A 50 32.11 -9.06 -2.49
N THR A 51 31.95 -7.74 -2.41
CA THR A 51 32.56 -6.90 -1.36
C THR A 51 31.57 -6.43 -0.29
N LEU A 52 30.27 -6.45 -0.58
CA LEU A 52 29.20 -6.01 0.32
C LEU A 52 28.29 -7.18 0.72
N ILE A 53 27.77 -7.93 -0.28
CA ILE A 53 26.86 -9.05 -0.03
C ILE A 53 27.56 -10.12 0.83
N GLY A 54 26.88 -10.54 1.90
CA GLY A 54 27.38 -11.53 2.84
C GLY A 54 28.39 -11.00 3.86
N LYS A 55 28.55 -9.68 3.98
CA LYS A 55 29.41 -9.04 5.00
C LYS A 55 28.60 -8.12 5.90
N PRO A 56 28.99 -7.97 7.18
CA PRO A 56 28.42 -6.95 8.06
C PRO A 56 28.66 -5.57 7.46
N THR A 57 27.57 -4.88 7.13
CA THR A 57 27.61 -3.52 6.56
C THR A 57 26.58 -2.68 7.27
N ASN A 58 27.01 -1.52 7.77
CA ASN A 58 26.11 -0.59 8.44
C ASN A 58 25.15 0.04 7.42
N ALA A 59 23.86 0.18 7.78
CA ALA A 59 22.91 0.93 6.98
C ALA A 59 23.32 2.42 6.92
N LEU A 60 23.21 3.01 5.74
CA LEU A 60 23.68 4.38 5.46
C LEU A 60 22.92 5.45 6.25
N ASP A 61 21.68 5.17 6.61
CA ASP A 61 20.74 6.09 7.27
C ASP A 61 20.81 6.06 8.81
N VAL A 62 21.45 5.03 9.40
CA VAL A 62 21.57 4.90 10.86
C VAL A 62 22.21 6.12 11.52
N PRO A 63 23.30 6.72 11.00
CA PRO A 63 23.91 7.90 11.64
C PRO A 63 22.95 9.09 11.70
N ALA A 64 22.22 9.38 10.63
CA ALA A 64 21.24 10.48 10.62
C ALA A 64 20.08 10.22 11.59
N LYS A 65 19.53 9.00 11.58
CA LYS A 65 18.42 8.61 12.46
C LYS A 65 18.82 8.62 13.94
N SER A 66 20.03 8.16 14.27
CA SER A 66 20.48 8.08 15.66
C SER A 66 20.86 9.43 16.28
N ARG A 67 21.13 10.46 15.45
CA ARG A 67 21.44 11.82 15.92
C ARG A 67 20.29 12.80 15.81
N GLY A 68 19.16 12.39 15.22
CA GLY A 68 18.04 13.30 14.96
C GLY A 68 18.21 14.20 13.73
N ASP A 69 19.17 13.89 12.86
CA ASP A 69 19.41 14.64 11.61
C ASP A 69 18.53 14.14 10.45
N ALA A 70 17.81 13.03 10.64
CA ALA A 70 16.94 12.46 9.63
C ALA A 70 15.68 13.33 9.45
N VAL A 71 15.37 13.68 8.20
CA VAL A 71 14.21 14.50 7.86
C VAL A 71 13.08 13.59 7.39
N TYR A 72 11.98 13.57 8.12
CA TYR A 72 10.79 12.80 7.81
C TYR A 72 9.78 13.62 7.00
N GLY A 73 8.76 12.96 6.43
CA GLY A 73 7.71 13.68 5.72
C GLY A 73 7.04 14.77 6.58
N LEU A 74 6.87 14.49 7.87
CA LEU A 74 6.30 15.45 8.83
C LEU A 74 7.18 16.72 9.00
N ASP A 75 8.48 16.63 8.79
CA ASP A 75 9.42 17.74 8.96
C ASP A 75 9.54 18.61 7.69
N ALA A 76 8.95 18.18 6.56
CA ALA A 76 9.02 18.94 5.32
C ALA A 76 8.32 20.28 5.46
N GLU A 77 9.02 21.37 5.06
CA GLU A 77 8.51 22.74 5.12
C GLU A 77 8.81 23.50 3.83
N LEU A 78 7.88 24.37 3.43
CA LEU A 78 8.02 25.28 2.30
C LEU A 78 7.57 26.69 2.71
N PRO A 79 8.18 27.74 2.16
CA PRO A 79 7.77 29.11 2.43
C PRO A 79 6.33 29.36 2.02
N GLY A 80 5.55 30.03 2.88
CA GLY A 80 4.16 30.40 2.60
C GLY A 80 3.16 29.24 2.63
N MET A 81 3.56 28.07 3.07
CA MET A 81 2.67 26.92 3.22
C MET A 81 1.53 27.19 4.22
N VAL A 82 0.40 26.57 3.96
CA VAL A 82 -0.72 26.47 4.88
C VAL A 82 -0.93 25.02 5.31
N TYR A 83 -1.63 24.83 6.42
CA TYR A 83 -1.89 23.51 6.98
C TYR A 83 -3.31 23.05 6.68
N ALA A 84 -3.47 21.78 6.37
CA ALA A 84 -4.75 21.12 6.18
C ALA A 84 -4.94 20.01 7.21
N HIS A 85 -6.11 19.97 7.85
CA HIS A 85 -6.54 18.84 8.68
C HIS A 85 -7.82 18.23 8.06
N PRO A 86 -7.84 16.93 7.74
CA PRO A 86 -8.98 16.31 7.09
C PRO A 86 -10.08 15.94 8.10
N ILE A 87 -11.32 16.10 7.67
CA ILE A 87 -12.52 15.51 8.24
C ILE A 87 -12.93 14.39 7.28
N VAL A 88 -12.71 13.16 7.70
CA VAL A 88 -12.93 11.97 6.88
C VAL A 88 -14.36 11.47 7.01
N ALA A 89 -14.82 10.80 5.96
CA ALA A 89 -16.14 10.21 5.90
C ALA A 89 -16.32 9.08 6.95
N PRO A 90 -17.55 8.82 7.43
CA PRO A 90 -17.82 7.76 8.40
C PRO A 90 -17.64 6.35 7.85
N THR A 91 -17.71 6.16 6.53
CA THR A 91 -17.43 4.90 5.85
C THR A 91 -16.37 5.10 4.79
N ARG A 92 -15.63 4.05 4.45
CA ARG A 92 -14.57 4.14 3.42
C ARG A 92 -15.13 4.36 2.02
N TYR A 93 -16.31 3.80 1.73
CA TYR A 93 -16.95 3.89 0.43
C TYR A 93 -18.44 4.30 0.57
N GLY A 94 -18.95 4.97 -0.45
CA GLY A 94 -20.37 5.35 -0.55
C GLY A 94 -20.79 6.55 0.29
N SER A 95 -19.96 7.07 1.18
CA SER A 95 -20.29 8.31 1.90
C SER A 95 -20.26 9.53 1.00
N VAL A 96 -21.22 10.45 1.19
CA VAL A 96 -21.31 11.72 0.46
C VAL A 96 -21.54 12.86 1.45
N ILE A 97 -20.83 13.98 1.26
CA ILE A 97 -21.09 15.22 2.02
C ILE A 97 -22.42 15.82 1.58
N LYS A 98 -23.37 15.96 2.51
CA LYS A 98 -24.65 16.66 2.29
C LYS A 98 -24.52 18.15 2.51
N SER A 99 -23.86 18.56 3.58
CA SER A 99 -23.64 19.95 3.94
C SER A 99 -22.40 20.11 4.82
N ILE A 100 -21.84 21.31 4.78
CA ILE A 100 -20.75 21.73 5.68
C ILE A 100 -21.17 23.03 6.35
N ASP A 101 -21.11 23.07 7.67
CA ASP A 101 -21.25 24.30 8.46
C ASP A 101 -19.92 24.58 9.18
N ASP A 102 -19.21 25.58 8.68
CA ASP A 102 -17.94 26.07 9.24
C ASP A 102 -18.10 27.34 10.08
N SER A 103 -19.32 27.74 10.39
CA SER A 103 -19.62 29.00 11.09
C SER A 103 -18.92 29.11 12.45
N ALA A 104 -18.82 27.99 13.19
CA ALA A 104 -18.14 27.92 14.47
C ALA A 104 -16.61 27.89 14.35
N ALA A 105 -16.07 27.58 13.20
CA ALA A 105 -14.62 27.62 12.94
C ALA A 105 -14.12 29.02 12.59
N LYS A 106 -14.96 29.88 11.98
CA LYS A 106 -14.59 31.24 11.53
C LYS A 106 -13.94 32.14 12.58
N PRO A 107 -14.37 32.15 13.86
CA PRO A 107 -13.70 32.96 14.88
C PRO A 107 -12.40 32.38 15.40
N ILE A 108 -11.99 31.18 14.99
CA ILE A 108 -10.74 30.54 15.43
C ILE A 108 -9.54 31.23 14.75
N ALA A 109 -8.64 31.75 15.55
CA ALA A 109 -7.44 32.41 15.03
C ALA A 109 -6.62 31.49 14.14
N GLY A 110 -6.28 31.97 12.95
CA GLY A 110 -5.55 31.20 11.93
C GLY A 110 -6.41 30.37 11.00
N TYR A 111 -7.70 30.17 11.27
CA TYR A 111 -8.60 29.53 10.33
C TYR A 111 -8.75 30.34 9.05
N GLN A 112 -8.71 29.68 7.89
CA GLN A 112 -8.89 30.33 6.58
C GLN A 112 -10.18 29.91 5.91
N GLN A 113 -10.36 28.62 5.68
CA GLN A 113 -11.57 28.07 5.03
C GLN A 113 -11.67 26.56 5.19
N THR A 114 -12.82 26.01 4.85
CA THR A 114 -13.04 24.58 4.68
C THR A 114 -13.27 24.26 3.20
N LEU A 115 -12.52 23.30 2.66
CA LEU A 115 -12.64 22.84 1.28
C LEU A 115 -13.31 21.47 1.25
N THR A 116 -14.18 21.24 0.26
CA THR A 116 -14.58 19.90 -0.13
C THR A 116 -13.60 19.37 -1.17
N ILE A 117 -13.07 18.19 -0.95
CA ILE A 117 -12.21 17.50 -1.91
C ILE A 117 -13.05 16.44 -2.59
N ASP A 118 -13.13 16.54 -3.92
CA ASP A 118 -13.75 15.56 -4.79
C ASP A 118 -12.66 14.98 -5.70
N ASP A 119 -12.37 13.69 -5.54
CA ASP A 119 -11.39 12.98 -6.34
C ASP A 119 -12.10 12.22 -7.47
N SER A 120 -12.05 12.78 -8.67
CA SER A 120 -12.67 12.20 -9.86
C SER A 120 -12.08 10.85 -10.28
N SER A 121 -10.87 10.50 -9.79
CA SER A 121 -10.28 9.18 -10.01
C SER A 121 -10.99 8.08 -9.20
N GLY A 122 -11.73 8.46 -8.15
CA GLY A 122 -12.41 7.55 -7.24
C GLY A 122 -11.46 6.78 -6.30
N PHE A 123 -10.16 7.12 -6.30
CA PHE A 123 -9.17 6.46 -5.47
C PHE A 123 -9.28 6.89 -4.00
N VAL A 124 -9.59 8.16 -3.76
CA VAL A 124 -9.89 8.69 -2.44
C VAL A 124 -11.33 9.18 -2.43
N GLN A 125 -12.09 8.69 -1.47
CA GLN A 125 -13.42 9.21 -1.26
C GLN A 125 -13.39 10.69 -0.84
N GLY A 126 -14.40 11.45 -1.24
CA GLY A 126 -14.55 12.86 -0.89
C GLY A 126 -14.41 13.10 0.62
N MET A 127 -13.70 14.16 0.98
CA MET A 127 -13.51 14.58 2.36
C MET A 127 -13.56 16.10 2.47
N ALA A 128 -13.78 16.62 3.69
CA ALA A 128 -13.59 18.04 3.96
C ALA A 128 -12.17 18.28 4.47
N LEU A 129 -11.52 19.35 4.01
CA LEU A 129 -10.23 19.80 4.50
C LEU A 129 -10.36 21.16 5.16
N VAL A 130 -10.00 21.25 6.41
CA VAL A 130 -9.93 22.52 7.16
C VAL A 130 -8.54 23.12 6.98
N ILE A 131 -8.50 24.33 6.40
CA ILE A 131 -7.27 25.05 6.07
C ILE A 131 -7.02 26.15 7.10
N ALA A 132 -5.79 26.21 7.61
CA ALA A 132 -5.37 27.22 8.56
C ALA A 132 -3.87 27.60 8.37
N ASP A 133 -3.43 28.65 9.05
CA ASP A 133 -2.04 29.13 9.02
C ASP A 133 -1.06 28.28 9.85
N SER A 134 -1.59 27.40 10.69
CA SER A 134 -0.81 26.47 11.52
C SER A 134 -1.57 25.17 11.76
N PHE A 135 -0.84 24.07 12.01
CA PHE A 135 -1.46 22.78 12.27
C PHE A 135 -2.36 22.78 13.52
N PRO A 136 -1.97 23.40 14.66
CA PRO A 136 -2.85 23.51 15.82
C PRO A 136 -4.16 24.27 15.52
N ALA A 137 -4.10 25.32 14.69
CA ALA A 137 -5.29 26.06 14.28
C ALA A 137 -6.20 25.22 13.37
N ALA A 138 -5.62 24.47 12.38
CA ALA A 138 -6.36 23.56 11.50
C ALA A 138 -7.06 22.45 12.30
N MET A 139 -6.36 21.83 13.24
CA MET A 139 -6.89 20.80 14.12
C MET A 139 -8.03 21.33 15.00
N LYS A 140 -7.83 22.46 15.66
CA LYS A 140 -8.86 23.07 16.51
C LYS A 140 -10.09 23.51 15.69
N ALA A 141 -9.88 24.06 14.50
CA ALA A 141 -10.97 24.46 13.62
C ALA A 141 -11.75 23.26 13.09
N SER A 142 -11.08 22.13 12.80
CA SER A 142 -11.78 20.93 12.33
C SER A 142 -12.73 20.33 13.36
N GLU A 143 -12.46 20.50 14.66
CA GLU A 143 -13.36 20.10 15.74
C GLU A 143 -14.63 20.98 15.82
N ALA A 144 -14.57 22.19 15.24
CA ALA A 144 -15.67 23.15 15.22
C ALA A 144 -16.48 23.13 13.91
N VAL A 145 -15.98 22.47 12.86
CA VAL A 145 -16.70 22.29 11.60
C VAL A 145 -17.66 21.13 11.72
N ASN A 146 -18.93 21.36 11.39
CA ASN A 146 -19.94 20.30 11.33
C ASN A 146 -20.13 19.86 9.87
N VAL A 147 -19.93 18.57 9.60
CA VAL A 147 -20.17 17.96 8.29
C VAL A 147 -21.30 16.95 8.42
N GLU A 148 -22.36 17.19 7.65
CA GLU A 148 -23.47 16.24 7.53
C GLU A 148 -23.18 15.28 6.38
N TRP A 149 -23.21 13.99 6.69
CA TRP A 149 -22.91 12.92 5.75
C TRP A 149 -24.16 12.11 5.39
N ASP A 150 -24.20 11.64 4.15
CA ASP A 150 -24.84 10.38 3.82
C ASP A 150 -23.78 9.29 3.99
N ALA A 151 -23.98 8.35 4.87
CA ALA A 151 -22.96 7.37 5.19
C ALA A 151 -22.90 6.16 4.21
N GLY A 152 -23.88 6.07 3.30
CA GLY A 152 -23.96 4.99 2.32
C GLY A 152 -24.36 3.63 2.91
N ASP A 153 -24.39 2.62 2.06
CA ASP A 153 -24.99 1.31 2.39
C ASP A 153 -24.17 0.47 3.37
N THR A 154 -22.86 0.72 3.46
CA THR A 154 -21.95 -0.06 4.33
C THR A 154 -21.88 0.45 5.77
N ALA A 155 -22.61 1.53 6.11
CA ALA A 155 -22.56 2.16 7.43
C ALA A 155 -22.99 1.24 8.60
N SER A 156 -23.78 0.22 8.31
CA SER A 156 -24.26 -0.74 9.32
C SER A 156 -23.49 -2.07 9.33
N VAL A 157 -22.52 -2.25 8.43
CA VAL A 157 -21.74 -3.50 8.33
C VAL A 157 -20.75 -3.57 9.48
N SER A 158 -20.83 -4.63 10.27
CA SER A 158 -19.91 -4.94 11.35
C SER A 158 -18.83 -5.94 10.93
N GLU A 159 -17.76 -6.04 11.72
CA GLU A 159 -16.73 -7.08 11.53
C GLU A 159 -17.34 -8.50 11.64
N GLU A 160 -18.33 -8.70 12.53
CA GLU A 160 -18.98 -10.02 12.66
C GLU A 160 -19.81 -10.38 11.42
N ASP A 161 -20.40 -9.42 10.73
CA ASP A 161 -21.07 -9.67 9.44
C ASP A 161 -20.08 -10.18 8.40
N ILE A 162 -18.91 -9.54 8.32
CA ILE A 162 -17.83 -9.92 7.40
C ILE A 162 -17.28 -11.32 7.74
N LEU A 163 -17.08 -11.61 9.02
CA LEU A 163 -16.60 -12.93 9.49
C LEU A 163 -17.66 -14.03 9.25
N THR A 164 -18.93 -13.70 9.38
CA THR A 164 -20.04 -14.62 9.11
C THR A 164 -20.12 -14.95 7.62
N GLU A 165 -20.02 -13.95 6.76
CA GLU A 165 -19.92 -14.14 5.30
C GLU A 165 -18.68 -14.98 4.96
N GLY A 166 -17.52 -14.64 5.53
CA GLY A 166 -16.28 -15.39 5.35
C GLY A 166 -16.41 -16.86 5.74
N LYS A 167 -17.13 -17.15 6.83
CA LYS A 167 -17.41 -18.54 7.26
C LYS A 167 -18.26 -19.27 6.23
N SER A 168 -19.30 -18.64 5.72
CA SER A 168 -20.16 -19.21 4.68
C SER A 168 -19.35 -19.52 3.41
N LEU A 169 -18.46 -18.62 3.00
CA LEU A 169 -17.62 -18.78 1.83
C LEU A 169 -16.63 -19.94 1.95
N VAL A 170 -15.97 -20.13 3.10
CA VAL A 170 -15.01 -21.23 3.29
C VAL A 170 -15.69 -22.60 3.48
N ASP A 171 -16.96 -22.60 3.85
CA ASP A 171 -17.74 -23.84 3.99
C ASP A 171 -18.24 -24.39 2.64
N ASP A 172 -18.26 -23.56 1.59
CA ASP A 172 -18.59 -23.98 0.23
C ASP A 172 -17.33 -24.61 -0.44
N PRO A 173 -17.35 -25.91 -0.76
CA PRO A 173 -16.22 -26.62 -1.34
C PRO A 173 -15.89 -26.19 -2.78
N GLU A 174 -16.85 -25.57 -3.48
CA GLU A 174 -16.69 -25.17 -4.88
C GLU A 174 -16.22 -23.71 -5.04
N THR A 175 -16.30 -22.91 -3.96
CA THR A 175 -15.93 -21.50 -3.99
C THR A 175 -14.43 -21.30 -3.82
N GLY A 176 -13.87 -20.36 -4.60
CA GLY A 176 -12.47 -19.92 -4.51
C GLY A 176 -11.64 -20.29 -5.73
N VAL A 177 -10.53 -19.56 -5.88
CA VAL A 177 -9.55 -19.76 -6.95
C VAL A 177 -8.42 -20.63 -6.43
N LEU A 178 -8.05 -21.65 -7.18
CA LEU A 178 -6.95 -22.55 -6.82
C LEU A 178 -5.59 -21.82 -6.89
N PHE A 179 -4.95 -21.70 -5.73
CA PHE A 179 -3.60 -21.15 -5.58
C PHE A 179 -2.55 -22.25 -5.61
N VAL A 180 -2.83 -23.40 -4.98
CA VAL A 180 -2.02 -24.61 -5.02
C VAL A 180 -2.93 -25.81 -5.32
N ASN A 181 -2.48 -26.71 -6.19
CA ASN A 181 -3.18 -27.95 -6.49
C ASN A 181 -2.16 -29.05 -6.82
N ALA A 182 -1.65 -29.72 -5.80
CA ALA A 182 -0.70 -30.81 -5.91
C ALA A 182 -1.34 -32.11 -5.44
N GLY A 183 -1.22 -33.18 -6.22
CA GLY A 183 -1.87 -34.46 -5.95
C GLY A 183 -3.40 -34.38 -6.05
N ASP A 184 -4.11 -35.18 -5.25
CA ASP A 184 -5.57 -35.20 -5.15
C ASP A 184 -5.99 -35.15 -3.67
N ALA A 185 -6.05 -33.92 -3.14
CA ALA A 185 -6.41 -33.68 -1.73
C ALA A 185 -7.83 -34.13 -1.42
N ALA A 186 -8.77 -33.98 -2.35
CA ALA A 186 -10.17 -34.39 -2.14
C ALA A 186 -10.30 -35.91 -2.02
N ALA A 187 -9.67 -36.66 -2.91
CA ALA A 187 -9.66 -38.13 -2.82
C ALA A 187 -8.93 -38.61 -1.56
N ALA A 188 -7.80 -38.01 -1.21
CA ALA A 188 -7.05 -38.35 -0.01
C ALA A 188 -7.85 -38.08 1.28
N MET A 189 -8.56 -36.94 1.37
CA MET A 189 -9.47 -36.62 2.47
C MET A 189 -10.60 -37.64 2.59
N SER A 190 -11.22 -38.01 1.45
CA SER A 190 -12.32 -38.98 1.45
C SER A 190 -11.90 -40.41 1.83
N ALA A 191 -10.65 -40.77 1.55
CA ALA A 191 -10.11 -42.08 1.84
C ALA A 191 -9.53 -42.23 3.26
N ALA A 192 -9.23 -41.13 3.92
CA ALA A 192 -8.57 -41.12 5.23
C ALA A 192 -9.53 -41.58 6.33
N SER A 193 -9.02 -42.41 7.25
CA SER A 193 -9.72 -42.81 8.48
C SER A 193 -9.54 -41.81 9.62
N ASP A 194 -8.51 -40.98 9.53
CA ASP A 194 -8.20 -39.96 10.53
C ASP A 194 -8.05 -38.61 9.84
N THR A 195 -8.86 -37.63 10.28
CA THR A 195 -8.91 -36.28 9.70
C THR A 195 -9.03 -35.25 10.81
N LEU A 196 -8.46 -34.08 10.58
CA LEU A 196 -8.58 -32.91 11.46
C LEU A 196 -9.13 -31.74 10.66
N SER A 197 -10.15 -31.05 11.18
CA SER A 197 -10.65 -29.81 10.60
C SER A 197 -10.59 -28.69 11.63
N SER A 198 -10.05 -27.53 11.25
CA SER A 198 -9.99 -26.36 12.10
C SER A 198 -10.32 -25.10 11.33
N THR A 199 -11.12 -24.22 11.95
CA THR A 199 -11.43 -22.90 11.40
C THR A 199 -10.80 -21.83 12.26
N TYR A 200 -10.10 -20.91 11.62
CA TYR A 200 -9.41 -19.79 12.24
C TYR A 200 -10.04 -18.47 11.79
N ARG A 201 -10.08 -17.49 12.68
CA ARG A 201 -10.54 -16.14 12.40
C ARG A 201 -9.46 -15.15 12.79
N THR A 202 -9.24 -14.14 11.96
CA THR A 202 -8.42 -13.00 12.30
C THR A 202 -9.25 -11.73 12.24
N SER A 203 -9.02 -10.82 13.19
CA SER A 203 -9.70 -9.52 13.22
C SER A 203 -9.00 -8.53 12.30
N THR A 204 -9.72 -7.45 11.98
CA THR A 204 -9.17 -6.25 11.33
C THR A 204 -7.94 -5.75 12.08
N ALA A 205 -6.88 -5.42 11.36
CA ALA A 205 -5.69 -4.83 11.96
C ALA A 205 -5.30 -3.53 11.25
N LEU A 206 -4.97 -2.50 12.05
CA LEU A 206 -4.49 -1.20 11.61
C LEU A 206 -2.98 -1.16 11.59
N HIS A 207 -2.40 -0.29 10.75
CA HIS A 207 -0.95 -0.15 10.64
C HIS A 207 -0.31 0.59 11.81
N PHE A 208 -0.98 1.59 12.37
CA PHE A 208 -0.49 2.40 13.49
C PHE A 208 0.97 2.86 13.33
N THR A 209 1.30 3.43 12.18
CA THR A 209 2.64 3.99 11.96
C THR A 209 2.91 5.08 12.98
N LEU A 210 4.13 5.13 13.56
CA LEU A 210 4.45 6.12 14.60
C LEU A 210 4.29 7.56 14.08
N GLU A 211 4.78 7.83 12.87
CA GLU A 211 4.50 9.07 12.14
C GLU A 211 3.12 8.95 11.47
N PRO A 212 2.12 9.79 11.83
CA PRO A 212 0.82 9.81 11.15
C PRO A 212 0.96 10.17 9.68
N GLN A 213 -0.04 9.81 8.86
CA GLN A 213 -0.01 10.13 7.45
C GLN A 213 0.03 11.64 7.23
N ASN A 214 0.89 12.07 6.33
CA ASN A 214 1.09 13.46 5.98
C ASN A 214 1.60 13.59 4.55
N ALA A 215 1.39 14.77 3.95
CA ALA A 215 1.97 15.15 2.67
C ALA A 215 2.05 16.69 2.60
N LEU A 216 3.12 17.22 2.01
CA LEU A 216 3.23 18.61 1.63
C LEU A 216 3.28 18.70 0.11
N VAL A 217 2.38 19.46 -0.48
CA VAL A 217 2.25 19.56 -1.93
C VAL A 217 2.28 21.01 -2.37
N GLU A 218 3.01 21.29 -3.45
CA GLU A 218 3.00 22.57 -4.15
C GLU A 218 2.90 22.36 -5.67
N PHE A 219 2.40 23.38 -6.37
CA PHE A 219 2.47 23.48 -7.82
C PHE A 219 3.45 24.58 -8.20
N ARG A 220 4.42 24.27 -9.05
CA ARG A 220 5.36 25.22 -9.60
C ARG A 220 5.82 24.80 -10.99
N ASP A 221 6.05 25.74 -11.87
CA ASP A 221 6.56 25.52 -13.23
C ASP A 221 5.73 24.49 -14.03
N GLY A 222 4.42 24.40 -13.75
CA GLY A 222 3.51 23.44 -14.39
C GLY A 222 3.56 22.02 -13.81
N GLN A 223 4.37 21.78 -12.78
CA GLN A 223 4.55 20.48 -12.14
C GLN A 223 3.92 20.42 -10.76
N CYS A 224 3.48 19.22 -10.35
CA CYS A 224 3.04 18.91 -9.00
C CYS A 224 4.21 18.32 -8.21
N HIS A 225 4.69 19.03 -7.20
CA HIS A 225 5.74 18.58 -6.30
C HIS A 225 5.14 18.07 -4.99
N VAL A 226 5.34 16.78 -4.72
CA VAL A 226 4.83 16.09 -3.53
C VAL A 226 5.98 15.72 -2.62
N HIS A 227 5.96 16.21 -1.39
CA HIS A 227 6.94 15.92 -0.34
C HIS A 227 6.31 14.99 0.70
N ALA A 228 6.66 13.71 0.67
CA ALA A 228 6.08 12.71 1.57
C ALA A 228 6.98 11.49 1.72
N GLY A 229 6.80 10.77 2.83
CA GLY A 229 7.32 9.41 2.96
C GLY A 229 6.42 8.42 2.24
N ASN A 230 6.96 7.62 1.31
CA ASN A 230 6.23 6.62 0.54
C ASN A 230 7.07 5.36 0.33
N GLN A 231 6.41 4.19 0.25
CA GLN A 231 7.08 2.89 0.10
C GLN A 231 7.11 2.41 -1.36
N TRP A 232 6.28 2.99 -2.25
CA TRP A 232 6.19 2.57 -3.66
C TRP A 232 5.81 3.76 -4.56
N GLN A 233 6.78 4.55 -4.94
CA GLN A 233 6.59 5.79 -5.71
C GLN A 233 5.93 5.53 -7.07
N SER A 234 6.36 4.51 -7.79
CA SER A 234 5.81 4.16 -9.11
C SER A 234 4.36 3.65 -9.07
N LEU A 235 3.83 3.30 -7.89
CA LEU A 235 2.42 2.96 -7.73
C LEU A 235 1.55 4.21 -7.61
N ILE A 236 1.99 5.22 -6.87
CA ILE A 236 1.17 6.40 -6.58
C ILE A 236 1.27 7.49 -7.66
N ILE A 237 2.37 7.58 -8.39
CA ILE A 237 2.54 8.60 -9.44
C ILE A 237 1.45 8.53 -10.51
N PRO A 238 1.13 7.36 -11.12
CA PRO A 238 0.03 7.24 -12.06
C PRO A 238 -1.33 7.64 -11.49
N VAL A 239 -1.59 7.29 -10.22
CA VAL A 239 -2.84 7.62 -9.53
C VAL A 239 -2.96 9.12 -9.29
N LEU A 240 -1.89 9.78 -8.86
CA LEU A 240 -1.86 11.25 -8.73
C LEU A 240 -2.05 11.93 -10.09
N ALA A 241 -1.41 11.45 -11.14
CA ALA A 241 -1.54 11.97 -12.49
C ALA A 241 -3.00 11.88 -12.97
N GLN A 242 -3.64 10.72 -12.79
CA GLN A 242 -5.05 10.52 -13.11
C GLN A 242 -5.97 11.43 -12.29
N SER A 243 -5.79 11.49 -10.96
CA SER A 243 -6.61 12.31 -10.06
C SER A 243 -6.50 13.80 -10.37
N LEU A 244 -5.33 14.25 -10.83
CA LEU A 244 -5.03 15.64 -11.13
C LEU A 244 -5.21 16.01 -12.60
N ASP A 245 -5.58 15.09 -13.48
CA ASP A 245 -5.60 15.28 -14.93
C ASP A 245 -4.27 15.89 -15.45
N MET A 246 -3.15 15.23 -15.09
CA MET A 246 -1.78 15.60 -15.44
C MET A 246 -1.05 14.42 -16.08
N GLU A 247 0.06 14.69 -16.76
CA GLU A 247 0.96 13.63 -17.20
C GLU A 247 1.86 13.16 -16.04
N GLU A 248 2.20 11.86 -15.99
CA GLU A 248 3.05 11.29 -14.92
C GLU A 248 4.41 12.00 -14.80
N LYS A 249 4.98 12.45 -15.94
CA LYS A 249 6.25 13.20 -15.98
C LYS A 249 6.21 14.53 -15.24
N ASP A 250 5.00 15.08 -15.03
CA ASP A 250 4.78 16.36 -14.36
C ASP A 250 4.46 16.18 -12.86
N ILE A 251 4.50 14.94 -12.37
CA ILE A 251 4.40 14.61 -10.94
C ILE A 251 5.79 14.32 -10.39
N ILE A 252 6.28 15.16 -9.50
CA ILE A 252 7.60 15.03 -8.87
C ILE A 252 7.46 14.63 -7.41
N LEU A 253 7.75 13.39 -7.09
CA LEU A 253 7.69 12.89 -5.72
C LEU A 253 9.06 12.99 -5.02
N HIS A 254 9.16 13.90 -4.07
CA HIS A 254 10.30 14.05 -3.17
C HIS A 254 10.15 13.09 -1.99
N THR A 255 10.97 12.05 -1.96
CA THR A 255 10.88 10.99 -0.95
C THR A 255 11.62 11.38 0.32
N TYR A 256 10.93 11.27 1.46
CA TYR A 256 11.46 11.50 2.80
C TYR A 256 11.61 10.18 3.56
N TYR A 257 12.31 10.21 4.69
CA TYR A 257 12.30 9.09 5.63
C TYR A 257 10.88 8.80 6.13
N LEU A 258 10.66 7.55 6.50
CA LEU A 258 9.38 7.04 6.99
C LEU A 258 9.43 6.83 8.50
N GLY A 259 8.51 7.39 9.23
CA GLY A 259 8.26 7.07 10.64
C GLY A 259 7.39 5.82 10.83
N GLY A 260 7.73 4.76 10.08
CA GLY A 260 6.96 3.53 9.97
C GLY A 260 6.11 3.49 8.70
N GLY A 261 5.88 2.29 8.17
CA GLY A 261 5.07 2.08 6.97
C GLY A 261 4.23 0.81 7.08
N PHE A 262 4.89 -0.34 7.19
CA PHE A 262 4.28 -1.68 7.35
C PHE A 262 3.29 -2.07 6.24
N GLY A 263 3.26 -1.31 5.14
CA GLY A 263 2.28 -1.39 4.07
C GLY A 263 1.43 -0.12 3.90
N ARG A 264 1.18 0.65 4.98
CA ARG A 264 0.33 1.84 4.94
C ARG A 264 0.76 2.89 3.91
N ARG A 265 2.06 3.07 3.74
CA ARG A 265 2.62 4.09 2.85
C ARG A 265 2.90 3.59 1.42
N LEU A 266 2.44 2.38 1.08
CA LEU A 266 2.39 1.92 -0.30
C LEU A 266 1.31 2.67 -1.09
N PHE A 267 0.19 2.95 -0.44
CA PHE A 267 -0.98 3.52 -1.08
C PHE A 267 -0.83 5.01 -1.43
N GLY A 268 -0.34 5.83 -0.51
CA GLY A 268 -0.14 7.26 -0.74
C GLY A 268 -1.42 8.09 -0.88
N ASP A 269 -2.56 7.57 -0.43
CA ASP A 269 -3.88 8.18 -0.55
C ASP A 269 -4.01 9.55 0.15
N GLN A 270 -3.18 9.84 1.15
CA GLN A 270 -3.10 11.16 1.81
C GLN A 270 -2.52 12.26 0.90
N MET A 271 -1.82 11.89 -0.17
CA MET A 271 -1.21 12.86 -1.09
C MET A 271 -2.26 13.50 -2.00
N ILE A 272 -3.30 12.76 -2.38
CA ILE A 272 -4.36 13.21 -3.29
C ILE A 272 -5.11 14.42 -2.74
N PRO A 273 -5.71 14.40 -1.52
CA PRO A 273 -6.41 15.56 -0.98
C PRO A 273 -5.47 16.76 -0.74
N ALA A 274 -4.21 16.52 -0.37
CA ALA A 274 -3.23 17.59 -0.26
C ALA A 274 -2.96 18.27 -1.61
N ALA A 275 -2.87 17.49 -2.69
CA ALA A 275 -2.63 18.01 -4.03
C ALA A 275 -3.83 18.82 -4.56
N HIS A 276 -5.05 18.31 -4.40
CA HIS A 276 -6.25 19.09 -4.76
C HIS A 276 -6.35 20.40 -3.99
N ALA A 277 -6.07 20.38 -2.69
CA ALA A 277 -6.07 21.60 -1.88
C ALA A 277 -4.97 22.58 -2.34
N ALA A 278 -3.76 22.12 -2.61
CA ALA A 278 -2.66 22.95 -3.09
C ALA A 278 -2.99 23.62 -4.42
N ARG A 279 -3.62 22.87 -5.35
CA ARG A 279 -4.11 23.42 -6.63
C ARG A 279 -5.22 24.47 -6.43
N ALA A 280 -6.20 24.18 -5.57
CA ALA A 280 -7.33 25.08 -5.33
C ALA A 280 -6.90 26.39 -4.66
N LEU A 281 -5.86 26.35 -3.83
CA LEU A 281 -5.38 27.51 -3.06
C LEU A 281 -4.24 28.26 -3.76
N ASP A 282 -3.63 27.68 -4.78
CA ASP A 282 -2.39 28.19 -5.40
C ASP A 282 -1.29 28.47 -4.35
N LYS A 283 -1.14 27.56 -3.40
CA LYS A 283 -0.19 27.62 -2.28
C LYS A 283 0.30 26.24 -1.91
N PRO A 284 1.52 26.12 -1.31
CA PRO A 284 1.92 24.88 -0.69
C PRO A 284 0.97 24.51 0.45
N VAL A 285 0.49 23.25 0.45
CA VAL A 285 -0.43 22.72 1.48
C VAL A 285 0.21 21.55 2.19
N LYS A 286 0.35 21.65 3.50
CA LYS A 286 0.79 20.61 4.41
C LYS A 286 -0.42 19.93 5.05
N LEU A 287 -0.81 18.78 4.52
CA LEU A 287 -1.81 17.93 5.15
C LEU A 287 -1.15 17.07 6.23
N ILE A 288 -1.71 17.06 7.43
CA ILE A 288 -1.30 16.21 8.54
C ILE A 288 -2.56 15.59 9.15
N MET A 289 -2.56 14.27 9.29
CA MET A 289 -3.61 13.55 10.00
C MET A 289 -3.26 13.46 11.49
N THR A 290 -4.25 13.66 12.35
CA THR A 290 -4.13 13.24 13.76
C THR A 290 -4.25 11.72 13.85
N ARG A 291 -3.81 11.11 14.96
CA ARG A 291 -3.90 9.65 15.14
C ARG A 291 -5.33 9.10 14.96
N PRO A 292 -6.38 9.71 15.54
CA PRO A 292 -7.74 9.26 15.29
C PRO A 292 -8.13 9.26 13.80
N VAL A 293 -7.80 10.33 13.09
CA VAL A 293 -8.12 10.47 11.65
C VAL A 293 -7.31 9.48 10.81
N ASP A 294 -6.01 9.31 11.08
CA ASP A 294 -5.16 8.33 10.41
C ASP A 294 -5.70 6.90 10.58
N SER A 295 -6.19 6.57 11.79
CA SER A 295 -6.79 5.26 12.10
C SER A 295 -8.12 5.04 11.38
N LEU A 296 -8.95 6.08 11.25
CA LEU A 296 -10.22 6.01 10.52
C LEU A 296 -10.02 5.91 9.00
N PHE A 297 -8.94 6.48 8.50
CA PHE A 297 -8.62 6.53 7.08
C PHE A 297 -7.61 5.45 6.65
N ASP A 298 -7.28 4.50 7.53
CA ASP A 298 -6.31 3.44 7.23
C ASP A 298 -6.82 2.50 6.12
N CYS A 299 -5.89 1.99 5.32
CA CYS A 299 -6.09 0.77 4.54
C CYS A 299 -5.75 -0.40 5.46
N VAL A 300 -6.72 -1.21 5.79
CA VAL A 300 -6.60 -2.18 6.89
C VAL A 300 -6.22 -3.58 6.40
N ARG A 301 -5.54 -4.37 7.23
CA ARG A 301 -5.54 -5.80 6.99
C ARG A 301 -6.96 -6.30 7.22
N SER A 302 -7.53 -6.91 6.18
CA SER A 302 -8.88 -7.48 6.23
C SER A 302 -9.02 -8.49 7.36
N PRO A 303 -10.16 -8.54 8.05
CA PRO A 303 -10.51 -9.73 8.80
C PRO A 303 -10.62 -10.90 7.84
N SER A 304 -10.28 -12.09 8.30
CA SER A 304 -10.29 -13.30 7.48
C SER A 304 -10.87 -14.49 8.22
N VAL A 305 -11.42 -15.42 7.46
CA VAL A 305 -11.76 -16.75 7.92
C VAL A 305 -10.99 -17.75 7.09
N ALA A 306 -10.24 -18.62 7.75
CA ALA A 306 -9.51 -19.70 7.10
C ALA A 306 -9.97 -21.05 7.66
N ARG A 307 -10.19 -22.05 6.79
CA ARG A 307 -10.40 -23.45 7.18
C ARG A 307 -9.24 -24.27 6.67
N LEU A 308 -8.74 -25.12 7.54
CA LEU A 308 -7.67 -26.05 7.26
C LEU A 308 -8.13 -27.45 7.62
N ASP A 309 -8.24 -28.30 6.60
CA ASP A 309 -8.55 -29.70 6.73
C ASP A 309 -7.28 -30.52 6.46
N ALA A 310 -7.00 -31.48 7.32
CA ALA A 310 -5.84 -32.35 7.22
C ALA A 310 -6.27 -33.83 7.27
N ALA A 311 -5.64 -34.67 6.48
CA ALA A 311 -5.80 -36.12 6.50
C ALA A 311 -4.47 -36.78 6.88
N PHE A 312 -4.56 -37.89 7.63
CA PHE A 312 -3.42 -38.65 8.10
C PHE A 312 -3.40 -40.07 7.48
N GLY A 313 -2.23 -40.55 7.14
CA GLY A 313 -2.01 -41.91 6.69
C GLY A 313 -2.01 -42.90 7.84
N GLU A 314 -1.97 -44.21 7.52
CA GLU A 314 -1.92 -45.29 8.52
C GLU A 314 -0.67 -45.22 9.42
N ASP A 315 0.41 -44.60 8.93
CA ASP A 315 1.67 -44.36 9.66
C ASP A 315 1.59 -43.11 10.58
N GLY A 316 0.45 -42.41 10.60
CA GLY A 316 0.26 -41.16 11.31
C GLY A 316 0.91 -39.93 10.65
N GLY A 317 1.50 -40.11 9.46
CA GLY A 317 2.05 -39.01 8.65
C GLY A 317 0.95 -38.22 7.96
N LEU A 318 1.21 -36.92 7.72
CA LEU A 318 0.29 -36.04 7.00
C LEU A 318 0.18 -36.47 5.52
N SER A 319 -0.98 -36.89 5.07
CA SER A 319 -1.24 -37.37 3.72
C SER A 319 -1.89 -36.33 2.81
N ALA A 320 -2.68 -35.41 3.39
CA ALA A 320 -3.30 -34.31 2.64
C ALA A 320 -3.52 -33.07 3.50
N ILE A 321 -3.50 -31.91 2.85
CA ILE A 321 -3.98 -30.60 3.38
C ILE A 321 -4.91 -29.98 2.35
N ASP A 322 -6.07 -29.51 2.81
CA ASP A 322 -6.94 -28.59 2.08
C ASP A 322 -7.07 -27.31 2.90
N HIS A 323 -6.56 -26.21 2.37
CA HIS A 323 -6.56 -24.91 3.02
C HIS A 323 -7.36 -23.92 2.17
N VAL A 324 -8.37 -23.30 2.76
CA VAL A 324 -9.17 -22.26 2.12
C VAL A 324 -9.24 -21.04 3.03
N ALA A 325 -9.10 -19.84 2.44
CA ALA A 325 -9.25 -18.60 3.17
C ALA A 325 -10.10 -17.58 2.40
N ALA A 326 -10.99 -16.90 3.14
CA ALA A 326 -11.81 -15.81 2.65
C ALA A 326 -11.41 -14.50 3.37
N ALA A 327 -10.99 -13.49 2.59
CA ALA A 327 -10.59 -12.18 3.07
C ALA A 327 -10.83 -11.10 2.00
N GLY A 328 -10.78 -9.81 2.38
CA GLY A 328 -10.63 -8.74 1.39
C GLY A 328 -9.24 -8.79 0.74
N TRP A 329 -9.15 -8.47 -0.52
CA TRP A 329 -7.94 -8.60 -1.34
C TRP A 329 -7.21 -7.26 -1.49
N PRO A 330 -6.07 -7.04 -0.81
CA PRO A 330 -5.31 -5.79 -0.90
C PRO A 330 -4.79 -5.51 -2.31
N THR A 331 -4.34 -6.54 -3.05
CA THR A 331 -3.83 -6.37 -4.41
C THR A 331 -4.93 -5.93 -5.38
N LEU A 332 -6.15 -6.45 -5.21
CA LEU A 332 -7.29 -6.01 -6.02
C LEU A 332 -7.57 -4.51 -5.85
N SER A 333 -7.44 -4.00 -4.61
CA SER A 333 -7.67 -2.58 -4.31
C SER A 333 -6.55 -1.67 -4.80
N MET A 334 -5.30 -2.13 -4.70
CA MET A 334 -4.12 -1.26 -4.82
C MET A 334 -3.35 -1.43 -6.13
N ALA A 335 -3.33 -2.63 -6.68
CA ALA A 335 -2.55 -2.97 -7.87
C ALA A 335 -3.13 -4.19 -8.59
N PRO A 336 -4.36 -4.12 -9.15
CA PRO A 336 -5.08 -5.27 -9.69
C PRO A 336 -4.33 -6.00 -10.80
N GLY A 337 -3.39 -5.32 -11.49
CA GLY A 337 -2.52 -5.93 -12.48
C GLY A 337 -1.53 -6.96 -11.93
N PHE A 338 -1.34 -7.02 -10.60
CA PHE A 338 -0.46 -8.00 -9.93
C PHE A 338 -1.21 -9.19 -9.31
N LEU A 339 -2.52 -9.31 -9.55
CA LEU A 339 -3.25 -10.52 -9.16
C LEU A 339 -2.72 -11.73 -9.91
N GLY A 340 -2.51 -12.83 -9.19
CA GLY A 340 -2.08 -14.10 -9.77
C GLY A 340 -3.18 -14.78 -10.60
N GLU A 341 -2.78 -15.67 -11.50
CA GLU A 341 -3.69 -16.60 -12.20
C GLU A 341 -3.83 -17.87 -11.37
N GLY A 342 -5.04 -18.43 -11.31
CA GLY A 342 -5.28 -19.77 -10.74
C GLY A 342 -4.40 -20.82 -11.42
N VAL A 343 -3.95 -21.83 -10.66
CA VAL A 343 -3.07 -22.89 -11.18
C VAL A 343 -3.72 -23.78 -12.22
N ASP A 344 -5.06 -23.78 -12.30
CA ASP A 344 -5.86 -24.42 -13.34
C ASP A 344 -6.11 -23.51 -14.55
N GLY A 345 -5.61 -22.27 -14.54
CA GLY A 345 -5.86 -21.24 -15.54
C GLY A 345 -7.22 -20.56 -15.40
N GLU A 346 -7.95 -20.82 -14.31
CA GLU A 346 -9.26 -20.24 -14.05
C GLU A 346 -9.19 -19.21 -12.92
N GLY A 347 -9.68 -18.01 -13.21
CA GLY A 347 -9.82 -16.94 -12.25
C GLY A 347 -8.51 -16.27 -11.82
N LYS A 348 -8.68 -15.19 -11.09
CA LYS A 348 -7.59 -14.42 -10.47
C LYS A 348 -7.63 -14.63 -8.96
N PHE A 349 -6.46 -14.63 -8.32
CA PHE A 349 -6.36 -14.68 -6.87
C PHE A 349 -5.39 -13.63 -6.33
N ASP A 350 -5.54 -13.29 -5.05
CA ASP A 350 -4.59 -12.45 -4.34
C ASP A 350 -3.72 -13.30 -3.40
N GLY A 351 -2.47 -13.56 -3.80
CA GLY A 351 -1.53 -14.34 -2.99
C GLY A 351 -1.23 -13.71 -1.62
N PHE A 352 -1.41 -12.40 -1.49
CA PHE A 352 -1.23 -11.72 -0.20
C PHE A 352 -2.38 -11.95 0.78
N SER A 353 -3.56 -12.38 0.31
CA SER A 353 -4.69 -12.71 1.18
C SER A 353 -4.59 -14.09 1.81
N ILE A 354 -3.64 -14.93 1.39
CA ILE A 354 -3.43 -16.30 1.85
C ILE A 354 -1.93 -16.66 1.93
N ASN A 355 -1.12 -15.68 2.21
CA ASN A 355 0.34 -15.80 2.19
C ASN A 355 0.84 -16.84 3.20
N GLY A 356 1.72 -17.75 2.73
CA GLY A 356 2.29 -18.83 3.52
C GLY A 356 1.51 -20.15 3.47
N ALA A 357 0.33 -20.18 2.82
CA ALA A 357 -0.40 -21.42 2.62
C ALA A 357 0.25 -22.35 1.58
N ASP A 358 1.11 -21.81 0.72
CA ASP A 358 1.96 -22.53 -0.24
C ASP A 358 3.27 -23.04 0.37
N HIS A 359 3.21 -23.50 1.62
CA HIS A 359 4.37 -23.91 2.42
C HIS A 359 5.25 -24.99 1.76
N TRP A 360 6.47 -25.15 2.26
CA TRP A 360 7.49 -26.07 1.71
C TRP A 360 7.45 -27.47 2.32
N TYR A 361 6.47 -27.79 3.15
CA TYR A 361 6.36 -29.12 3.74
C TYR A 361 6.01 -30.15 2.66
N SER A 362 6.61 -31.33 2.76
CA SER A 362 6.38 -32.44 1.83
C SER A 362 5.05 -33.13 2.12
N VAL A 363 3.93 -32.49 1.76
CA VAL A 363 2.60 -33.08 1.84
C VAL A 363 2.24 -33.62 0.45
N PRO A 364 1.91 -34.93 0.29
CA PRO A 364 1.67 -35.53 -1.02
C PRO A 364 0.48 -34.89 -1.77
N ASN A 365 -0.57 -34.51 -1.03
CA ASN A 365 -1.77 -33.92 -1.60
C ASN A 365 -2.03 -32.58 -0.91
N HIS A 366 -1.88 -31.50 -1.66
CA HIS A 366 -1.97 -30.15 -1.12
C HIS A 366 -2.83 -29.27 -2.03
N ARG A 367 -3.94 -28.79 -1.49
CA ARG A 367 -4.87 -27.87 -2.17
C ARG A 367 -4.97 -26.57 -1.37
N VAL A 368 -4.89 -25.44 -2.05
CA VAL A 368 -5.11 -24.11 -1.43
C VAL A 368 -6.06 -23.32 -2.33
N ARG A 369 -7.11 -22.76 -1.73
CA ARG A 369 -8.07 -21.88 -2.40
C ARG A 369 -8.14 -20.52 -1.74
N ALA A 370 -8.06 -19.44 -2.55
CA ALA A 370 -8.24 -18.07 -2.12
C ALA A 370 -9.62 -17.56 -2.52
N ILE A 371 -10.35 -16.97 -1.59
CA ILE A 371 -11.68 -16.41 -1.81
C ILE A 371 -11.69 -14.92 -1.51
N ASN A 372 -12.18 -14.10 -2.44
CA ASN A 372 -12.49 -12.71 -2.15
C ASN A 372 -13.76 -12.62 -1.30
N ASN A 373 -13.64 -12.14 -0.07
CA ASN A 373 -14.79 -11.74 0.72
C ASN A 373 -15.26 -10.37 0.23
N LYS A 374 -16.28 -10.38 -0.64
CA LYS A 374 -16.76 -9.16 -1.26
C LYS A 374 -17.33 -8.16 -0.27
N LEU A 375 -17.96 -8.61 0.81
CA LEU A 375 -18.46 -7.72 1.85
C LEU A 375 -17.31 -6.95 2.52
N ALA A 376 -16.20 -7.63 2.80
CA ALA A 376 -14.99 -6.96 3.30
C ALA A 376 -14.42 -5.98 2.27
N GLN A 377 -14.34 -6.39 1.01
CA GLN A 377 -13.80 -5.58 -0.08
C GLN A 377 -14.58 -4.28 -0.30
N ASP A 378 -15.90 -4.33 -0.15
CA ASP A 378 -16.80 -3.19 -0.39
C ASP A 378 -16.98 -2.31 0.85
N THR A 379 -16.62 -2.79 2.05
CA THR A 379 -16.82 -2.06 3.32
C THR A 379 -15.65 -1.15 3.65
N PHE A 380 -14.42 -1.63 3.47
CA PHE A 380 -13.21 -0.86 3.73
C PHE A 380 -12.16 -1.12 2.65
N LEU A 381 -11.06 -0.38 2.72
CA LEU A 381 -9.95 -0.55 1.81
C LEU A 381 -8.99 -1.63 2.36
N PRO A 382 -8.99 -2.87 1.81
CA PRO A 382 -7.97 -3.84 2.17
C PRO A 382 -6.58 -3.33 1.79
N GLY A 383 -5.65 -3.41 2.73
CA GLY A 383 -4.27 -2.97 2.57
C GLY A 383 -3.26 -4.05 2.93
N TRP A 384 -2.04 -3.90 2.44
CA TRP A 384 -0.95 -4.81 2.79
C TRP A 384 -0.40 -4.47 4.18
N LEU A 385 -0.71 -5.25 5.18
CA LEU A 385 -0.07 -5.21 6.48
C LEU A 385 0.73 -6.50 6.69
N ARG A 386 1.96 -6.54 6.17
CA ARG A 386 2.96 -7.59 6.39
C ARG A 386 2.34 -8.99 6.53
N ALA A 387 1.89 -9.58 5.46
CA ALA A 387 1.21 -10.88 5.39
C ALA A 387 -0.10 -10.98 6.24
N VAL A 388 -0.97 -11.82 5.82
CA VAL A 388 -2.27 -12.10 6.48
C VAL A 388 -2.09 -13.20 7.49
#